data_efe7df8ba5d95aed8ccb4c5feb4a216f
#
_entry.id   efe7df8ba5d95aed8ccb4c5feb4a216f
#
_cell.length_a   1.000
_cell.length_b   1.000
_cell.length_c   1.000
_cell.angle_alpha   90.00
_cell.angle_beta   90.00
_cell.angle_gamma   90.00
#
_symmetry.space_group_name_H-M   'P 1'
#
loop_
_entity.id
_entity.type
_entity.pdbx_description
1 polymer ?
#
loop_
_entity_poly.entity_id
_entity_poly.type
_entity_poly.pdbx_seq_one_letter_code
_entity_poly.pdbx_strand_id
1 'polypeptide(L)'
;MNKEDWQKFFETKVSMCKVLVIGDIMMDKYYYGDVKKFASDAPVPVAKIVKRKTSLGAAANIANNLASLGCQTAVAGFVGDDHNFETLSTQLSESGIDQDGLIATEWPTTTKVRIMSGHVQMFRMDFEDLAPRSDEQFDALYNFVKNRLNDSLDAIILADYEKGVCTERFCDSVITAAHNHGVPVVVMPYGQQWIKYAKADYVTPNVAKINKILLSPIPTNDDDAAERAGRYIMRKFQIKNVLATRSSSGITLVTDEDAFHVPTRVQEVFDSAGAADTVAAVFAMALAGGLKPVDGAYIANVAAGIVLRKSGTYAITREDMLNELAG
;
A
#
# COMPACT_ATOMS: atom_id res chain seq x y z
N MET A 1 -18.62 14.29 -9.06
CA MET A 1 -19.70 13.49 -8.43
C MET A 1 -20.23 14.25 -7.21
N ASN A 2 -21.54 14.24 -7.00
CA ASN A 2 -22.17 14.81 -5.79
C ASN A 2 -22.19 13.76 -4.65
N LYS A 3 -22.70 14.13 -3.46
CA LYS A 3 -22.78 13.23 -2.29
C LYS A 3 -23.57 11.95 -2.57
N GLU A 4 -24.70 12.05 -3.26
CA GLU A 4 -25.55 10.90 -3.59
C GLU A 4 -24.86 9.95 -4.56
N ASP A 5 -24.09 10.49 -5.53
CA ASP A 5 -23.28 9.69 -6.45
C ASP A 5 -22.20 8.89 -5.71
N TRP A 6 -21.52 9.53 -4.73
CA TRP A 6 -20.52 8.84 -3.90
C TRP A 6 -21.15 7.77 -3.02
N GLN A 7 -22.29 8.09 -2.38
CA GLN A 7 -23.00 7.11 -1.59
C GLN A 7 -23.40 5.89 -2.44
N LYS A 8 -23.99 6.14 -3.61
CA LYS A 8 -24.38 5.08 -4.55
C LYS A 8 -23.15 4.27 -5.01
N PHE A 9 -22.03 4.91 -5.31
CA PHE A 9 -20.79 4.23 -5.67
C PHE A 9 -20.33 3.26 -4.59
N PHE A 10 -20.21 3.74 -3.33
CA PHE A 10 -19.81 2.89 -2.21
C PHE A 10 -20.85 1.79 -1.90
N GLU A 11 -22.13 2.05 -2.07
CA GLU A 11 -23.18 1.08 -1.79
C GLU A 11 -23.31 -0.02 -2.83
N THR A 12 -23.10 0.30 -4.10
CA THR A 12 -23.46 -0.61 -5.18
C THR A 12 -22.27 -1.15 -5.98
N LYS A 13 -21.14 -0.40 -6.04
CA LYS A 13 -19.99 -0.76 -6.85
C LYS A 13 -18.87 -1.38 -6.02
N VAL A 14 -18.52 -0.76 -4.89
CA VAL A 14 -17.36 -1.19 -4.09
C VAL A 14 -17.51 -2.62 -3.59
N SER A 15 -18.70 -3.04 -3.16
CA SER A 15 -18.94 -4.43 -2.70
C SER A 15 -18.83 -5.50 -3.79
N MET A 16 -18.85 -5.10 -5.06
CA MET A 16 -18.65 -6.00 -6.19
C MET A 16 -17.21 -6.01 -6.68
N CYS A 17 -16.39 -5.02 -6.31
CA CYS A 17 -15.00 -4.93 -6.73
C CYS A 17 -14.17 -6.09 -6.17
N LYS A 18 -13.50 -6.82 -7.05
CA LYS A 18 -12.57 -7.89 -6.71
C LYS A 18 -11.14 -7.41 -6.93
N VAL A 19 -10.40 -7.21 -5.84
CA VAL A 19 -9.04 -6.68 -5.89
C VAL A 19 -8.07 -7.68 -5.27
N LEU A 20 -7.01 -8.00 -6.01
CA LEU A 20 -5.90 -8.83 -5.53
C LEU A 20 -4.71 -7.95 -5.17
N VAL A 21 -4.24 -8.06 -3.92
CA VAL A 21 -3.02 -7.42 -3.46
C VAL A 21 -1.90 -8.45 -3.43
N ILE A 22 -0.85 -8.21 -4.19
CA ILE A 22 0.33 -9.08 -4.26
C ILE A 22 1.52 -8.28 -3.77
N GLY A 23 2.30 -8.82 -2.85
CA GLY A 23 3.50 -8.12 -2.40
C GLY A 23 4.07 -8.59 -1.08
N ASP A 24 4.90 -7.75 -0.50
CA ASP A 24 5.59 -8.07 0.74
C ASP A 24 4.62 -8.02 1.92
N ILE A 25 4.40 -9.17 2.54
CA ILE A 25 3.51 -9.34 3.68
C ILE A 25 4.26 -9.00 4.97
N MET A 26 3.68 -8.15 5.81
CA MET A 26 4.31 -7.74 7.05
C MET A 26 3.33 -7.63 8.20
N MET A 27 3.88 -7.78 9.41
CA MET A 27 3.20 -7.49 10.65
C MET A 27 3.88 -6.30 11.35
N ASP A 28 3.08 -5.32 11.77
CA ASP A 28 3.53 -4.21 12.60
C ASP A 28 3.15 -4.46 14.06
N LYS A 29 4.13 -4.43 14.97
CA LYS A 29 3.92 -4.55 16.43
C LYS A 29 4.35 -3.26 17.11
N TYR A 30 3.45 -2.69 17.90
CA TYR A 30 3.70 -1.49 18.69
C TYR A 30 3.69 -1.84 20.16
N TYR A 31 4.79 -1.56 20.85
CA TYR A 31 4.95 -1.74 22.29
C TYR A 31 5.03 -0.36 22.92
N TYR A 32 3.96 0.03 23.60
CA TYR A 32 3.87 1.32 24.27
C TYR A 32 4.34 1.17 25.71
N GLY A 33 5.21 2.08 26.14
CA GLY A 33 5.75 2.04 27.49
C GLY A 33 6.38 3.36 27.93
N ASP A 34 6.83 3.36 29.18
CA ASP A 34 7.57 4.46 29.77
C ASP A 34 9.07 4.18 29.75
N VAL A 35 9.84 5.17 29.35
CA VAL A 35 11.31 5.15 29.40
C VAL A 35 11.75 6.15 30.48
N LYS A 36 11.96 5.67 31.73
CA LYS A 36 12.26 6.53 32.90
C LYS A 36 13.64 6.31 33.46
N LYS A 37 14.36 5.26 33.09
CA LYS A 37 15.68 4.92 33.62
C LYS A 37 16.54 4.22 32.58
N PHE A 38 17.84 4.22 32.86
CA PHE A 38 18.82 3.37 32.18
C PHE A 38 18.97 2.04 32.93
N ALA A 39 19.44 1.01 32.22
CA ALA A 39 19.81 -0.26 32.82
C ALA A 39 20.99 -0.07 33.78
N SER A 40 21.10 -0.94 34.79
CA SER A 40 22.21 -0.91 35.76
C SER A 40 23.49 -1.53 35.23
N ASP A 41 23.37 -2.39 34.22
CA ASP A 41 24.44 -3.20 33.64
C ASP A 41 24.92 -2.68 32.27
N ALA A 42 24.21 -1.72 31.65
CA ALA A 42 24.59 -1.11 30.40
C ALA A 42 23.98 0.30 30.22
N PRO A 43 24.61 1.20 29.46
CA PRO A 43 24.09 2.55 29.20
C PRO A 43 22.97 2.57 28.18
N VAL A 44 21.93 1.75 28.42
CA VAL A 44 20.77 1.64 27.50
C VAL A 44 19.48 2.03 28.22
N PRO A 45 18.52 2.69 27.57
CA PRO A 45 17.23 3.03 28.16
C PRO A 45 16.39 1.77 28.40
N VAL A 46 15.67 1.74 29.52
CA VAL A 46 14.73 0.65 29.86
C VAL A 46 13.31 1.09 29.56
N ALA A 47 12.66 0.45 28.60
CA ALA A 47 11.25 0.64 28.31
C ALA A 47 10.38 -0.32 29.12
N LYS A 48 9.56 0.19 30.03
CA LYS A 48 8.55 -0.60 30.75
C LYS A 48 7.28 -0.66 29.92
N ILE A 49 7.04 -1.80 29.26
CA ILE A 49 5.89 -1.96 28.37
C ILE A 49 4.60 -2.13 29.16
N VAL A 50 3.60 -1.30 28.82
CA VAL A 50 2.27 -1.27 29.45
C VAL A 50 1.14 -1.64 28.50
N LYS A 51 1.36 -1.49 27.16
CA LYS A 51 0.37 -1.81 26.14
C LYS A 51 1.05 -2.38 24.91
N ARG A 52 0.39 -3.33 24.26
CA ARG A 52 0.82 -3.89 22.99
C ARG A 52 -0.31 -3.73 21.95
N LYS A 53 0.05 -3.43 20.73
CA LYS A 53 -0.86 -3.41 19.58
C LYS A 53 -0.17 -4.15 18.43
N THR A 54 -0.90 -5.01 17.75
CA THR A 54 -0.47 -5.67 16.52
C THR A 54 -1.40 -5.25 15.39
N SER A 55 -0.86 -4.99 14.21
CA SER A 55 -1.64 -4.60 13.04
C SER A 55 -1.03 -5.18 11.77
N LEU A 56 -1.86 -5.36 10.77
CA LEU A 56 -1.45 -5.70 9.42
C LEU A 56 -0.56 -4.58 8.86
N GLY A 57 0.52 -4.93 8.16
CA GLY A 57 1.46 -3.98 7.57
C GLY A 57 1.67 -4.26 6.08
N ALA A 58 2.19 -3.29 5.34
CA ALA A 58 2.53 -3.39 3.93
C ALA A 58 1.37 -3.93 3.07
N ALA A 59 1.58 -4.99 2.26
CA ALA A 59 0.55 -5.56 1.41
C ALA A 59 -0.69 -6.00 2.20
N ALA A 60 -0.53 -6.54 3.41
CA ALA A 60 -1.65 -6.92 4.28
C ALA A 60 -2.44 -5.69 4.76
N ASN A 61 -1.79 -4.54 5.01
CA ASN A 61 -2.48 -3.28 5.35
C ASN A 61 -3.26 -2.71 4.15
N ILE A 62 -2.74 -2.83 2.93
CA ILE A 62 -3.46 -2.43 1.71
C ILE A 62 -4.73 -3.29 1.57
N ALA A 63 -4.60 -4.61 1.72
CA ALA A 63 -5.73 -5.52 1.68
C ALA A 63 -6.78 -5.19 2.76
N ASN A 64 -6.34 -4.85 3.97
CA ASN A 64 -7.22 -4.45 5.06
C ASN A 64 -7.99 -3.16 4.77
N ASN A 65 -7.36 -2.16 4.14
CA ASN A 65 -8.05 -0.96 3.69
C ASN A 65 -9.15 -1.28 2.66
N LEU A 66 -8.86 -2.14 1.68
CA LEU A 66 -9.83 -2.57 0.68
C LEU A 66 -11.02 -3.31 1.30
N ALA A 67 -10.74 -4.28 2.18
CA ALA A 67 -11.78 -5.05 2.88
C ALA A 67 -12.65 -4.15 3.78
N SER A 68 -12.04 -3.23 4.51
CA SER A 68 -12.74 -2.26 5.38
C SER A 68 -13.65 -1.31 4.59
N LEU A 69 -13.33 -1.03 3.31
CA LEU A 69 -14.18 -0.28 2.39
C LEU A 69 -15.31 -1.15 1.80
N GLY A 70 -15.22 -2.47 1.93
CA GLY A 70 -16.22 -3.43 1.46
C GLY A 70 -15.87 -4.15 0.17
N CYS A 71 -14.62 -4.06 -0.34
CA CYS A 71 -14.19 -4.82 -1.51
C CYS A 71 -14.04 -6.30 -1.19
N GLN A 72 -14.27 -7.15 -2.19
CA GLN A 72 -13.85 -8.55 -2.18
C GLN A 72 -12.33 -8.60 -2.40
N THR A 73 -11.61 -8.87 -1.33
CA THR A 73 -10.15 -8.69 -1.32
C THR A 73 -9.44 -10.01 -1.11
N ALA A 74 -8.46 -10.30 -1.94
CA ALA A 74 -7.49 -11.36 -1.73
C ALA A 74 -6.09 -10.78 -1.54
N VAL A 75 -5.26 -11.48 -0.76
CA VAL A 75 -3.85 -11.12 -0.56
C VAL A 75 -2.93 -12.29 -0.90
N ALA A 76 -1.79 -11.99 -1.53
CA ALA A 76 -0.83 -13.00 -1.96
C ALA A 76 0.62 -12.51 -1.72
N GLY A 77 1.48 -13.42 -1.32
CA GLY A 77 2.88 -13.13 -1.00
C GLY A 77 3.52 -14.23 -0.18
N PHE A 78 4.70 -13.97 0.36
CA PHE A 78 5.44 -14.93 1.16
C PHE A 78 5.31 -14.65 2.66
N VAL A 79 5.18 -15.72 3.44
CA VAL A 79 5.08 -15.70 4.90
C VAL A 79 5.95 -16.81 5.49
N GLY A 80 6.29 -16.72 6.78
CA GLY A 80 6.94 -17.82 7.51
C GLY A 80 5.91 -18.82 8.04
N ASP A 81 6.38 -20.00 8.43
CA ASP A 81 5.61 -20.93 9.24
C ASP A 81 5.91 -20.63 10.72
N ASP A 82 5.32 -19.54 11.23
CA ASP A 82 5.63 -19.03 12.57
C ASP A 82 4.41 -18.39 13.26
N HIS A 83 4.52 -18.14 14.56
CA HIS A 83 3.46 -17.53 15.36
C HIS A 83 3.04 -16.12 14.86
N ASN A 84 3.92 -15.40 14.16
CA ASN A 84 3.57 -14.10 13.58
C ASN A 84 2.62 -14.30 12.41
N PHE A 85 2.83 -15.35 11.60
CA PHE A 85 1.90 -15.73 10.55
C PHE A 85 0.54 -16.15 11.13
N GLU A 86 0.49 -16.98 12.18
CA GLU A 86 -0.78 -17.36 12.81
C GLU A 86 -1.60 -16.13 13.25
N THR A 87 -0.91 -15.15 13.87
CA THR A 87 -1.55 -13.89 14.29
C THR A 87 -2.04 -13.06 13.10
N LEU A 88 -1.23 -12.96 12.04
CA LEU A 88 -1.56 -12.26 10.79
C LEU A 88 -2.75 -12.93 10.09
N SER A 89 -2.72 -14.25 9.95
CA SER A 89 -3.79 -15.06 9.35
C SER A 89 -5.13 -14.88 10.07
N THR A 90 -5.09 -14.85 11.42
CA THR A 90 -6.30 -14.57 12.22
C THR A 90 -6.88 -13.19 11.90
N GLN A 91 -6.04 -12.13 11.85
CA GLN A 91 -6.50 -10.78 11.54
C GLN A 91 -7.04 -10.65 10.10
N LEU A 92 -6.41 -11.32 9.14
CA LEU A 92 -6.89 -11.37 7.75
C LEU A 92 -8.27 -12.04 7.66
N SER A 93 -8.44 -13.17 8.36
CA SER A 93 -9.72 -13.89 8.42
C SER A 93 -10.83 -13.06 9.09
N GLU A 94 -10.53 -12.38 10.19
CA GLU A 94 -11.45 -11.48 10.87
C GLU A 94 -11.88 -10.30 9.99
N SER A 95 -11.00 -9.85 9.08
CA SER A 95 -11.29 -8.81 8.11
C SER A 95 -11.99 -9.34 6.84
N GLY A 96 -12.24 -10.64 6.72
CA GLY A 96 -12.84 -11.26 5.54
C GLY A 96 -11.94 -11.24 4.30
N ILE A 97 -10.63 -11.20 4.48
CA ILE A 97 -9.65 -11.20 3.40
C ILE A 97 -9.28 -12.63 3.04
N ASP A 98 -9.39 -12.96 1.76
CA ASP A 98 -8.93 -14.23 1.23
C ASP A 98 -7.38 -14.28 1.26
N GLN A 99 -6.85 -15.29 1.91
CA GLN A 99 -5.42 -15.46 2.16
C GLN A 99 -4.82 -16.72 1.51
N ASP A 100 -5.55 -17.40 0.64
CA ASP A 100 -5.09 -18.62 -0.03
C ASP A 100 -3.84 -18.40 -0.91
N GLY A 101 -3.52 -17.14 -1.22
CA GLY A 101 -2.32 -16.72 -1.92
C GLY A 101 -1.08 -16.56 -1.05
N LEU A 102 -1.16 -16.82 0.26
CA LEU A 102 0.01 -16.76 1.15
C LEU A 102 0.80 -18.07 1.07
N ILE A 103 2.01 -17.95 0.57
CA ILE A 103 2.92 -19.10 0.38
C ILE A 103 3.88 -19.15 1.56
N ALA A 104 3.82 -20.25 2.32
CA ALA A 104 4.73 -20.49 3.44
C ALA A 104 6.16 -20.73 2.95
N THR A 105 7.10 -20.17 3.67
CA THR A 105 8.55 -20.31 3.42
C THR A 105 9.26 -20.68 4.71
N GLU A 106 10.53 -21.09 4.59
CA GLU A 106 11.43 -21.34 5.73
C GLU A 106 11.89 -20.03 6.44
N TRP A 107 11.62 -18.87 5.83
CA TRP A 107 12.00 -17.56 6.37
C TRP A 107 10.94 -17.02 7.32
N PRO A 108 11.30 -16.20 8.32
CA PRO A 108 10.32 -15.67 9.24
C PRO A 108 9.35 -14.71 8.55
N THR A 109 8.10 -14.67 9.03
CA THR A 109 7.14 -13.63 8.64
C THR A 109 7.70 -12.26 9.00
N THR A 110 7.90 -11.40 7.99
CA THR A 110 8.46 -10.07 8.19
C THR A 110 7.69 -9.31 9.26
N THR A 111 8.37 -8.94 10.33
CA THR A 111 7.74 -8.28 11.48
C THR A 111 8.54 -7.06 11.90
N LYS A 112 7.86 -5.92 12.03
CA LYS A 112 8.45 -4.66 12.49
C LYS A 112 7.92 -4.32 13.87
N VAL A 113 8.81 -4.35 14.88
CA VAL A 113 8.47 -4.04 16.26
C VAL A 113 8.93 -2.64 16.61
N ARG A 114 8.00 -1.76 17.00
CA ARG A 114 8.27 -0.39 17.41
C ARG A 114 8.07 -0.23 18.91
N ILE A 115 9.08 0.26 19.58
CA ILE A 115 9.01 0.63 21.00
C ILE A 115 8.66 2.11 21.06
N MET A 116 7.50 2.42 21.65
CA MET A 116 6.93 3.75 21.73
C MET A 116 6.94 4.27 23.16
N SER A 117 7.35 5.52 23.36
CA SER A 117 7.17 6.26 24.61
C SER A 117 6.32 7.50 24.35
N GLY A 118 5.05 7.47 24.80
CA GLY A 118 4.06 8.43 24.34
C GLY A 118 3.89 8.34 22.83
N HIS A 119 4.13 9.46 22.11
CA HIS A 119 4.08 9.54 20.66
C HIS A 119 5.45 9.37 19.97
N VAL A 120 6.53 9.17 20.74
CA VAL A 120 7.89 9.08 20.21
C VAL A 120 8.28 7.63 20.00
N GLN A 121 8.72 7.29 18.79
CA GLN A 121 9.33 6.01 18.52
C GLN A 121 10.78 6.02 19.04
N MET A 122 11.04 5.22 20.07
CA MET A 122 12.35 5.12 20.70
C MET A 122 13.28 4.17 19.97
N PHE A 123 12.73 3.07 19.45
CA PHE A 123 13.51 2.02 18.81
C PHE A 123 12.63 1.20 17.87
N ARG A 124 13.25 0.61 16.81
CA ARG A 124 12.59 -0.36 15.93
C ARG A 124 13.46 -1.60 15.78
N MET A 125 12.85 -2.77 15.88
CA MET A 125 13.45 -4.05 15.56
C MET A 125 12.74 -4.64 14.35
N ASP A 126 13.51 -5.02 13.33
CA ASP A 126 13.00 -5.64 12.11
C ASP A 126 13.41 -7.12 12.12
N PHE A 127 12.42 -8.02 12.11
CA PHE A 127 12.60 -9.46 11.96
C PHE A 127 12.26 -9.80 10.53
N GLU A 128 13.27 -10.04 9.73
CA GLU A 128 13.12 -10.29 8.28
C GLU A 128 14.30 -11.07 7.75
N ASP A 129 14.07 -11.81 6.66
CA ASP A 129 15.10 -12.42 5.87
C ASP A 129 14.88 -12.09 4.39
N LEU A 130 15.94 -11.62 3.73
CA LEU A 130 15.91 -11.17 2.34
C LEU A 130 16.51 -12.21 1.37
N ALA A 131 16.76 -13.43 1.83
CA ALA A 131 17.25 -14.49 0.95
C ALA A 131 16.26 -14.73 -0.20
N PRO A 132 16.77 -15.03 -1.40
CA PRO A 132 15.92 -15.31 -2.56
C PRO A 132 14.95 -16.46 -2.29
N ARG A 133 13.73 -16.32 -2.75
CA ARG A 133 12.73 -17.40 -2.75
C ARG A 133 12.99 -18.36 -3.90
N SER A 134 12.60 -19.63 -3.76
CA SER A 134 12.80 -20.62 -4.81
C SER A 134 11.88 -20.41 -6.01
N ASP A 135 12.24 -20.98 -7.17
CA ASP A 135 11.40 -20.93 -8.36
C ASP A 135 10.04 -21.63 -8.09
N GLU A 136 10.01 -22.73 -7.31
CA GLU A 136 8.78 -23.42 -6.94
C GLU A 136 7.84 -22.54 -6.11
N GLN A 137 8.39 -21.72 -5.19
CA GLN A 137 7.62 -20.79 -4.40
C GLN A 137 7.02 -19.68 -5.28
N PHE A 138 7.80 -19.14 -6.22
CA PHE A 138 7.30 -18.19 -7.21
C PHE A 138 6.27 -18.80 -8.17
N ASP A 139 6.45 -20.03 -8.60
CA ASP A 139 5.50 -20.75 -9.46
C ASP A 139 4.16 -20.97 -8.74
N ALA A 140 4.20 -21.34 -7.44
CA ALA A 140 3.01 -21.47 -6.62
C ALA A 140 2.26 -20.11 -6.51
N LEU A 141 2.97 -19.03 -6.21
CA LEU A 141 2.41 -17.69 -6.12
C LEU A 141 1.82 -17.24 -7.48
N TYR A 142 2.53 -17.45 -8.58
CA TYR A 142 2.05 -17.10 -9.91
C TYR A 142 0.85 -17.94 -10.36
N ASN A 143 0.79 -19.21 -10.00
CA ASN A 143 -0.37 -20.08 -10.28
C ASN A 143 -1.61 -19.57 -9.54
N PHE A 144 -1.48 -19.13 -8.29
CA PHE A 144 -2.58 -18.48 -7.58
C PHE A 144 -3.06 -17.23 -8.32
N VAL A 145 -2.16 -16.35 -8.75
CA VAL A 145 -2.51 -15.14 -9.51
C VAL A 145 -3.27 -15.48 -10.80
N LYS A 146 -2.79 -16.49 -11.57
CA LYS A 146 -3.48 -16.93 -12.80
C LYS A 146 -4.91 -17.43 -12.53
N ASN A 147 -5.08 -18.22 -11.47
CA ASN A 147 -6.40 -18.73 -11.10
C ASN A 147 -7.34 -17.57 -10.76
N ARG A 148 -6.88 -16.58 -9.98
CA ARG A 148 -7.68 -15.40 -9.64
C ARG A 148 -8.03 -14.53 -10.86
N LEU A 149 -7.12 -14.40 -11.83
CA LEU A 149 -7.41 -13.71 -13.09
C LEU A 149 -8.52 -14.41 -13.88
N ASN A 150 -8.53 -15.74 -13.90
CA ASN A 150 -9.60 -16.53 -14.52
C ASN A 150 -10.96 -16.38 -13.81
N ASP A 151 -10.95 -16.09 -12.50
CA ASP A 151 -12.14 -15.87 -11.67
C ASP A 151 -12.67 -14.42 -11.70
N SER A 152 -12.21 -13.62 -12.68
CA SER A 152 -12.62 -12.23 -12.91
C SER A 152 -12.19 -11.26 -11.81
N LEU A 153 -10.93 -10.82 -11.85
CA LEU A 153 -10.43 -9.68 -11.07
C LEU A 153 -10.76 -8.36 -11.75
N ASP A 154 -10.95 -7.30 -10.95
CA ASP A 154 -11.17 -5.94 -11.44
C ASP A 154 -9.91 -5.05 -11.32
N ALA A 155 -8.99 -5.37 -10.39
CA ALA A 155 -7.69 -4.71 -10.30
C ALA A 155 -6.66 -5.59 -9.56
N ILE A 156 -5.37 -5.34 -9.84
CA ILE A 156 -4.24 -5.89 -9.08
C ILE A 156 -3.42 -4.75 -8.50
N ILE A 157 -2.97 -4.93 -7.24
CA ILE A 157 -1.97 -4.06 -6.61
C ILE A 157 -0.69 -4.86 -6.42
N LEU A 158 0.44 -4.36 -6.95
CA LEU A 158 1.78 -4.85 -6.62
C LEU A 158 2.38 -3.95 -5.53
N ALA A 159 2.54 -4.49 -4.33
CA ALA A 159 3.02 -3.77 -3.15
C ALA A 159 4.48 -4.13 -2.85
N ASP A 160 5.41 -3.34 -3.35
CA ASP A 160 6.84 -3.55 -3.18
C ASP A 160 7.40 -2.75 -2.00
N TYR A 161 8.05 -3.47 -1.07
CA TYR A 161 8.81 -2.93 0.06
C TYR A 161 10.23 -3.49 0.11
N GLU A 162 10.73 -4.02 -1.03
CA GLU A 162 12.04 -4.67 -1.15
C GLU A 162 12.24 -5.85 -0.18
N LYS A 163 11.22 -6.70 -0.04
CA LYS A 163 11.33 -7.95 0.76
C LYS A 163 11.27 -9.21 -0.10
N GLY A 164 11.38 -9.05 -1.43
CA GLY A 164 11.68 -10.13 -2.35
C GLY A 164 10.51 -10.65 -3.19
N VAL A 165 9.27 -10.20 -2.98
CA VAL A 165 8.14 -10.62 -3.84
C VAL A 165 8.24 -10.00 -5.23
N CYS A 166 8.48 -8.69 -5.32
CA CYS A 166 8.49 -7.95 -6.58
C CYS A 166 9.84 -8.07 -7.31
N THR A 167 10.18 -9.27 -7.80
CA THR A 167 11.29 -9.46 -8.73
C THR A 167 10.90 -9.02 -10.14
N GLU A 168 11.89 -8.70 -11.02
CA GLU A 168 11.63 -8.28 -12.39
C GLU A 168 10.84 -9.34 -13.17
N ARG A 169 11.27 -10.61 -13.12
CA ARG A 169 10.60 -11.74 -13.77
C ARG A 169 9.15 -11.89 -13.30
N PHE A 170 8.92 -11.81 -11.99
CA PHE A 170 7.59 -12.00 -11.43
C PHE A 170 6.66 -10.84 -11.77
N CYS A 171 7.12 -9.58 -11.64
CA CYS A 171 6.34 -8.40 -12.00
C CYS A 171 5.94 -8.41 -13.48
N ASP A 172 6.89 -8.70 -14.41
CA ASP A 172 6.58 -8.78 -15.85
C ASP A 172 5.54 -9.88 -16.13
N SER A 173 5.67 -11.05 -15.49
CA SER A 173 4.71 -12.14 -15.63
C SER A 173 3.30 -11.74 -15.17
N VAL A 174 3.19 -11.11 -14.00
CA VAL A 174 1.89 -10.67 -13.43
C VAL A 174 1.27 -9.57 -14.28
N ILE A 175 2.05 -8.53 -14.66
CA ILE A 175 1.56 -7.40 -15.47
C ILE A 175 1.09 -7.90 -16.83
N THR A 176 1.86 -8.78 -17.47
CA THR A 176 1.48 -9.37 -18.77
C THR A 176 0.20 -10.21 -18.66
N ALA A 177 0.09 -11.06 -17.64
CA ALA A 177 -1.12 -11.86 -17.42
C ALA A 177 -2.35 -10.99 -17.11
N ALA A 178 -2.21 -9.96 -16.30
CA ALA A 178 -3.28 -9.01 -16.00
C ALA A 178 -3.80 -8.31 -17.26
N HIS A 179 -2.88 -7.81 -18.10
CA HIS A 179 -3.25 -7.16 -19.36
C HIS A 179 -3.99 -8.10 -20.33
N ASN A 180 -3.61 -9.37 -20.40
CA ASN A 180 -4.31 -10.37 -21.22
C ASN A 180 -5.77 -10.58 -20.77
N HIS A 181 -6.10 -10.21 -19.52
CA HIS A 181 -7.45 -10.28 -18.96
C HIS A 181 -8.12 -8.89 -18.87
N GLY A 182 -7.47 -7.82 -19.34
CA GLY A 182 -7.99 -6.45 -19.26
C GLY A 182 -8.00 -5.87 -17.85
N VAL A 183 -7.20 -6.44 -16.92
CA VAL A 183 -7.14 -6.05 -15.51
C VAL A 183 -6.04 -5.02 -15.30
N PRO A 184 -6.35 -3.82 -14.78
CA PRO A 184 -5.34 -2.79 -14.49
C PRO A 184 -4.44 -3.19 -13.31
N VAL A 185 -3.15 -2.80 -13.43
CA VAL A 185 -2.14 -3.03 -12.39
C VAL A 185 -1.68 -1.71 -11.80
N VAL A 186 -1.87 -1.56 -10.49
CA VAL A 186 -1.38 -0.43 -9.68
C VAL A 186 -0.16 -0.89 -8.88
N VAL A 187 0.96 -0.21 -9.00
CA VAL A 187 2.19 -0.57 -8.30
C VAL A 187 2.53 0.47 -7.24
N MET A 188 2.79 0.02 -6.03
CA MET A 188 3.49 0.81 -5.01
C MET A 188 5.00 0.55 -5.14
N PRO A 189 5.73 1.43 -5.83
CA PRO A 189 7.13 1.18 -6.13
C PRO A 189 8.03 1.39 -4.92
N TYR A 190 9.14 0.66 -4.86
CA TYR A 190 10.21 0.88 -3.89
C TYR A 190 11.58 0.84 -4.57
N GLY A 191 12.64 1.29 -3.85
CA GLY A 191 14.00 1.33 -4.38
C GLY A 191 14.17 2.29 -5.56
N GLN A 192 15.11 1.97 -6.46
CA GLN A 192 15.44 2.78 -7.63
C GLN A 192 15.28 2.03 -8.97
N GLN A 193 15.14 0.72 -8.93
CA GLN A 193 15.07 -0.13 -10.12
C GLN A 193 13.62 -0.34 -10.58
N TRP A 194 12.97 0.73 -11.04
CA TRP A 194 11.55 0.68 -11.43
C TRP A 194 11.30 0.09 -12.82
N ILE A 195 12.36 -0.28 -13.55
CA ILE A 195 12.19 -0.99 -14.83
C ILE A 195 11.47 -2.33 -14.63
N LYS A 196 11.56 -2.93 -13.45
CA LYS A 196 10.82 -4.14 -13.09
C LYS A 196 9.29 -3.98 -13.10
N TYR A 197 8.79 -2.76 -13.13
CA TYR A 197 7.36 -2.45 -13.25
C TYR A 197 6.97 -1.96 -14.66
N ALA A 198 7.83 -2.20 -15.65
CA ALA A 198 7.54 -1.78 -17.03
C ALA A 198 6.15 -2.25 -17.46
N LYS A 199 5.46 -1.39 -18.22
CA LYS A 199 4.08 -1.57 -18.68
C LYS A 199 2.98 -1.50 -17.60
N ALA A 200 3.31 -1.36 -16.29
CA ALA A 200 2.28 -1.15 -15.27
C ALA A 200 1.36 0.01 -15.65
N ASP A 201 0.06 -0.11 -15.34
CA ASP A 201 -0.90 0.93 -15.67
C ASP A 201 -0.71 2.17 -14.82
N TYR A 202 -0.40 1.99 -13.53
CA TYR A 202 -0.12 3.08 -12.60
C TYR A 202 1.00 2.72 -11.63
N VAL A 203 1.85 3.72 -11.31
CA VAL A 203 2.72 3.66 -10.13
C VAL A 203 2.31 4.76 -9.16
N THR A 204 2.40 4.48 -7.84
CA THR A 204 1.96 5.39 -6.78
C THR A 204 3.11 5.80 -5.83
N PRO A 205 4.15 6.51 -6.34
CA PRO A 205 5.25 6.96 -5.51
C PRO A 205 4.90 8.21 -4.71
N ASN A 206 5.62 8.43 -3.60
CA ASN A 206 5.73 9.76 -3.02
C ASN A 206 6.93 10.54 -3.61
N VAL A 207 6.96 11.86 -3.39
CA VAL A 207 8.06 12.70 -3.89
C VAL A 207 9.44 12.25 -3.36
N ALA A 208 9.52 11.73 -2.14
CA ALA A 208 10.79 11.22 -1.60
C ALA A 208 11.31 10.00 -2.38
N LYS A 209 10.43 9.12 -2.84
CA LYS A 209 10.79 7.99 -3.72
C LYS A 209 11.17 8.48 -5.13
N ILE A 210 10.44 9.45 -5.66
CA ILE A 210 10.75 10.10 -6.94
C ILE A 210 12.14 10.72 -6.90
N ASN A 211 12.45 11.45 -5.84
CA ASN A 211 13.74 12.13 -5.66
C ASN A 211 14.95 11.19 -5.57
N LYS A 212 14.74 9.92 -5.19
CA LYS A 212 15.81 8.90 -5.25
C LYS A 212 16.20 8.49 -6.68
N ILE A 213 15.33 8.76 -7.65
CA ILE A 213 15.52 8.39 -9.07
C ILE A 213 16.03 9.56 -9.90
N LEU A 214 15.67 10.77 -9.52
CA LEU A 214 15.99 11.99 -10.24
C LEU A 214 17.43 12.42 -9.93
N LEU A 215 18.12 13.00 -10.93
CA LEU A 215 19.42 13.64 -10.76
C LEU A 215 19.32 14.93 -9.93
N SER A 216 18.19 15.65 -10.08
CA SER A 216 17.89 16.86 -9.31
C SER A 216 16.56 16.68 -8.58
N PRO A 217 16.55 16.70 -7.24
CA PRO A 217 15.32 16.57 -6.47
C PRO A 217 14.32 17.67 -6.79
N ILE A 218 13.04 17.32 -6.76
CA ILE A 218 11.92 18.27 -6.90
C ILE A 218 11.32 18.59 -5.54
N PRO A 219 10.78 19.80 -5.33
CA PRO A 219 10.00 20.13 -4.13
C PRO A 219 8.59 19.50 -4.22
N THR A 220 7.92 19.38 -3.07
CA THR A 220 6.56 18.82 -3.02
C THR A 220 5.48 19.78 -3.53
N ASN A 221 5.74 21.11 -3.47
CA ASN A 221 4.79 22.18 -3.74
C ASN A 221 4.93 22.81 -5.14
N ASP A 222 5.64 22.16 -6.05
CA ASP A 222 5.78 22.61 -7.45
C ASP A 222 5.05 21.62 -8.37
N ASP A 223 3.92 22.06 -8.91
CA ASP A 223 3.04 21.28 -9.78
C ASP A 223 3.74 20.92 -11.09
N ASP A 224 4.42 21.87 -11.72
CA ASP A 224 5.14 21.69 -12.98
C ASP A 224 6.33 20.73 -12.82
N ALA A 225 7.04 20.82 -11.68
CA ALA A 225 8.13 19.90 -11.40
C ALA A 225 7.60 18.46 -11.17
N ALA A 226 6.47 18.31 -10.49
CA ALA A 226 5.84 17.02 -10.28
C ALA A 226 5.36 16.39 -11.60
N GLU A 227 4.77 17.18 -12.50
CA GLU A 227 4.39 16.74 -13.84
C GLU A 227 5.61 16.29 -14.64
N ARG A 228 6.64 17.13 -14.75
CA ARG A 228 7.88 16.79 -15.48
C ARG A 228 8.53 15.51 -14.95
N ALA A 229 8.55 15.34 -13.64
CA ALA A 229 9.07 14.12 -13.00
C ALA A 229 8.22 12.89 -13.33
N GLY A 230 6.90 13.01 -13.30
CA GLY A 230 5.97 11.95 -13.71
C GLY A 230 6.20 11.53 -15.16
N ARG A 231 6.24 12.48 -16.09
CA ARG A 231 6.51 12.21 -17.52
C ARG A 231 7.91 11.59 -17.75
N TYR A 232 8.91 11.99 -16.97
CA TYR A 232 10.24 11.37 -17.01
C TYR A 232 10.17 9.90 -16.56
N ILE A 233 9.48 9.60 -15.46
CA ILE A 233 9.29 8.23 -14.95
C ILE A 233 8.59 7.36 -15.97
N MET A 234 7.47 7.85 -16.54
CA MET A 234 6.70 7.13 -17.56
C MET A 234 7.60 6.71 -18.73
N ARG A 235 8.39 7.64 -19.26
CA ARG A 235 9.29 7.37 -20.40
C ARG A 235 10.46 6.46 -20.01
N LYS A 236 11.14 6.75 -18.88
CA LYS A 236 12.34 6.02 -18.46
C LYS A 236 12.06 4.56 -18.14
N PHE A 237 10.93 4.29 -17.49
CA PHE A 237 10.60 2.97 -16.97
C PHE A 237 9.44 2.29 -17.75
N GLN A 238 8.98 2.90 -18.83
CA GLN A 238 7.88 2.38 -19.67
C GLN A 238 6.59 2.12 -18.87
N ILE A 239 6.28 3.00 -17.93
CA ILE A 239 5.08 2.96 -17.09
C ILE A 239 4.02 3.84 -17.75
N LYS A 240 2.74 3.43 -17.74
CA LYS A 240 1.69 4.18 -18.43
C LYS A 240 1.32 5.48 -17.72
N ASN A 241 1.15 5.46 -16.38
CA ASN A 241 0.70 6.63 -15.62
C ASN A 241 1.39 6.70 -14.25
N VAL A 242 1.48 7.91 -13.68
CA VAL A 242 2.05 8.15 -12.35
C VAL A 242 1.07 8.88 -11.46
N LEU A 243 0.75 8.33 -10.30
CA LEU A 243 -0.02 8.96 -9.23
C LEU A 243 0.93 9.36 -8.09
N ALA A 244 1.51 10.54 -8.15
CA ALA A 244 2.50 11.02 -7.18
C ALA A 244 1.85 11.64 -5.94
N THR A 245 2.15 11.12 -4.74
CA THR A 245 1.74 11.78 -3.48
C THR A 245 2.76 12.83 -3.07
N ARG A 246 2.28 14.05 -2.74
CA ARG A 246 3.10 15.24 -2.53
C ARG A 246 2.94 15.85 -1.13
N SER A 247 2.72 15.00 -0.12
CA SER A 247 2.53 15.45 1.27
C SER A 247 1.43 16.52 1.39
N SER A 248 1.74 17.70 1.97
CA SER A 248 0.78 18.81 2.13
C SER A 248 0.29 19.42 0.81
N SER A 249 0.90 19.09 -0.32
CA SER A 249 0.46 19.55 -1.65
C SER A 249 -0.51 18.60 -2.35
N GLY A 250 -0.91 17.51 -1.68
CA GLY A 250 -1.90 16.57 -2.19
C GLY A 250 -1.33 15.53 -3.16
N ILE A 251 -2.02 15.29 -4.26
CA ILE A 251 -1.68 14.25 -5.24
C ILE A 251 -1.60 14.85 -6.65
N THR A 252 -0.64 14.39 -7.46
CA THR A 252 -0.58 14.67 -8.90
C THR A 252 -0.74 13.37 -9.67
N LEU A 253 -1.75 13.29 -10.52
CA LEU A 253 -1.91 12.23 -11.52
C LEU A 253 -1.35 12.73 -12.84
N VAL A 254 -0.37 12.01 -13.40
CA VAL A 254 0.22 12.27 -14.71
C VAL A 254 -0.14 11.12 -15.64
N THR A 255 -0.78 11.45 -16.76
CA THR A 255 -1.15 10.51 -17.84
C THR A 255 -0.43 10.92 -19.13
N ASP A 256 -0.59 10.15 -20.21
CA ASP A 256 -0.05 10.54 -21.51
C ASP A 256 -0.64 11.86 -22.02
N GLU A 257 -1.91 12.10 -21.76
CA GLU A 257 -2.65 13.27 -22.28
C GLU A 257 -2.46 14.49 -21.37
N ASP A 258 -2.69 14.33 -20.05
CA ASP A 258 -2.82 15.43 -19.10
C ASP A 258 -2.11 15.17 -17.76
N ALA A 259 -1.96 16.24 -16.97
CA ALA A 259 -1.60 16.18 -15.56
C ALA A 259 -2.71 16.86 -14.71
N PHE A 260 -3.12 16.18 -13.64
CA PHE A 260 -4.16 16.64 -12.72
C PHE A 260 -3.58 16.80 -11.33
N HIS A 261 -3.70 18.00 -10.77
CA HIS A 261 -3.22 18.33 -9.42
C HIS A 261 -4.42 18.41 -8.48
N VAL A 262 -4.46 17.52 -7.50
CA VAL A 262 -5.51 17.43 -6.49
C VAL A 262 -4.95 17.93 -5.16
N PRO A 263 -5.27 19.15 -4.73
CA PRO A 263 -4.74 19.70 -3.48
C PRO A 263 -5.30 18.96 -2.27
N THR A 264 -4.51 18.83 -1.20
CA THR A 264 -5.00 18.26 0.05
C THR A 264 -5.84 19.30 0.82
N ARG A 265 -6.81 18.79 1.59
CA ARG A 265 -7.57 19.59 2.55
C ARG A 265 -7.06 19.46 4.00
N VAL A 266 -6.00 18.64 4.20
CA VAL A 266 -5.46 18.34 5.53
C VAL A 266 -4.59 19.50 6.01
N GLN A 267 -4.92 20.03 7.20
CA GLN A 267 -4.16 21.09 7.85
C GLN A 267 -3.14 20.56 8.86
N GLU A 268 -3.44 19.43 9.51
CA GLU A 268 -2.58 18.81 10.54
C GLU A 268 -2.38 17.34 10.26
N VAL A 269 -1.12 16.89 10.33
CA VAL A 269 -0.73 15.48 10.22
C VAL A 269 -0.40 14.96 11.61
N PHE A 270 -1.16 13.97 12.07
CA PHE A 270 -0.89 13.29 13.35
C PHE A 270 0.11 12.14 13.15
N ASP A 271 -0.12 11.28 12.17
CA ASP A 271 0.74 10.14 11.84
C ASP A 271 0.64 9.83 10.34
N SER A 272 1.77 9.58 9.70
CA SER A 272 1.82 9.26 8.27
C SER A 272 1.84 7.75 7.98
N ALA A 273 1.80 6.90 9.02
CA ALA A 273 1.84 5.45 8.85
C ALA A 273 0.62 4.94 8.07
N GLY A 274 0.87 4.20 7.00
CA GLY A 274 -0.18 3.60 6.15
C GLY A 274 -0.85 4.55 5.14
N ALA A 275 -0.54 5.86 5.13
CA ALA A 275 -1.18 6.80 4.20
C ALA A 275 -0.93 6.43 2.72
N ALA A 276 0.27 6.00 2.36
CA ALA A 276 0.58 5.56 1.00
C ALA A 276 -0.17 4.26 0.63
N ASP A 277 -0.31 3.34 1.59
CA ASP A 277 -1.06 2.09 1.43
C ASP A 277 -2.53 2.38 1.16
N THR A 278 -3.10 3.32 1.93
CA THR A 278 -4.49 3.77 1.75
C THR A 278 -4.70 4.42 0.39
N VAL A 279 -3.76 5.29 -0.07
CA VAL A 279 -3.85 5.88 -1.41
C VAL A 279 -3.88 4.80 -2.49
N ALA A 280 -3.00 3.81 -2.43
CA ALA A 280 -2.96 2.74 -3.42
C ALA A 280 -4.23 1.88 -3.37
N ALA A 281 -4.71 1.53 -2.18
CA ALA A 281 -5.93 0.76 -1.98
C ALA A 281 -7.16 1.48 -2.57
N VAL A 282 -7.38 2.75 -2.18
CA VAL A 282 -8.55 3.53 -2.62
C VAL A 282 -8.48 3.84 -4.11
N PHE A 283 -7.29 4.13 -4.65
CA PHE A 283 -7.13 4.36 -6.08
C PHE A 283 -7.42 3.11 -6.91
N ALA A 284 -6.89 1.95 -6.51
CA ALA A 284 -7.18 0.68 -7.19
C ALA A 284 -8.66 0.29 -7.09
N MET A 285 -9.29 0.48 -5.91
CA MET A 285 -10.73 0.30 -5.73
C MET A 285 -11.54 1.20 -6.67
N ALA A 286 -11.13 2.46 -6.83
CA ALA A 286 -11.80 3.40 -7.73
C ALA A 286 -11.76 2.93 -9.19
N LEU A 287 -10.59 2.45 -9.64
CA LEU A 287 -10.43 1.87 -10.99
C LEU A 287 -11.28 0.61 -11.15
N ALA A 288 -11.24 -0.30 -10.17
CA ALA A 288 -12.04 -1.53 -10.14
C ALA A 288 -13.55 -1.23 -10.22
N GLY A 289 -14.00 -0.17 -9.53
CA GLY A 289 -15.38 0.31 -9.56
C GLY A 289 -15.77 1.08 -10.82
N GLY A 290 -14.85 1.25 -11.77
CA GLY A 290 -15.08 1.92 -13.05
C GLY A 290 -15.07 3.45 -13.00
N LEU A 291 -14.49 4.06 -11.96
CA LEU A 291 -14.29 5.50 -11.91
C LEU A 291 -13.19 5.94 -12.88
N LYS A 292 -13.29 7.18 -13.35
CA LYS A 292 -12.19 7.80 -14.10
C LYS A 292 -10.96 7.95 -13.19
N PRO A 293 -9.73 7.83 -13.71
CA PRO A 293 -8.52 7.94 -12.91
C PRO A 293 -8.42 9.25 -12.10
N VAL A 294 -8.93 10.37 -12.64
CA VAL A 294 -8.94 11.65 -11.93
C VAL A 294 -9.87 11.64 -10.72
N ASP A 295 -11.05 11.01 -10.83
CA ASP A 295 -11.97 10.84 -9.69
C ASP A 295 -11.37 9.89 -8.64
N GLY A 296 -10.69 8.82 -9.12
CA GLY A 296 -9.93 7.91 -8.27
C GLY A 296 -8.81 8.63 -7.49
N ALA A 297 -8.04 9.50 -8.15
CA ALA A 297 -7.02 10.31 -7.50
C ALA A 297 -7.62 11.25 -6.44
N TYR A 298 -8.78 11.84 -6.73
CA TYR A 298 -9.50 12.71 -5.79
C TYR A 298 -9.90 11.95 -4.52
N ILE A 299 -10.60 10.81 -4.63
CA ILE A 299 -11.02 10.06 -3.43
C ILE A 299 -9.84 9.43 -2.70
N ALA A 300 -8.77 9.04 -3.39
CA ALA A 300 -7.53 8.58 -2.76
C ALA A 300 -6.85 9.68 -1.93
N ASN A 301 -6.89 10.94 -2.41
CA ASN A 301 -6.39 12.10 -1.66
C ASN A 301 -7.25 12.40 -0.42
N VAL A 302 -8.59 12.29 -0.54
CA VAL A 302 -9.52 12.41 0.60
C VAL A 302 -9.21 11.34 1.65
N ALA A 303 -9.06 10.08 1.22
CA ALA A 303 -8.73 8.95 2.08
C ALA A 303 -7.40 9.15 2.82
N ALA A 304 -6.36 9.59 2.11
CA ALA A 304 -5.09 9.96 2.73
C ALA A 304 -5.27 11.00 3.84
N GLY A 305 -6.10 12.01 3.58
CA GLY A 305 -6.43 13.04 4.56
C GLY A 305 -7.07 12.52 5.83
N ILE A 306 -7.92 11.52 5.72
CA ILE A 306 -8.58 10.89 6.87
C ILE A 306 -7.56 10.13 7.72
N VAL A 307 -6.74 9.27 7.09
CA VAL A 307 -5.79 8.42 7.82
C VAL A 307 -4.65 9.21 8.44
N LEU A 308 -4.22 10.32 7.85
CA LEU A 308 -3.21 11.21 8.42
C LEU A 308 -3.62 11.83 9.77
N ARG A 309 -4.91 11.86 10.08
CA ARG A 309 -5.48 12.33 11.38
C ARG A 309 -5.61 11.20 12.41
N LYS A 310 -5.28 9.95 12.06
CA LYS A 310 -5.38 8.76 12.92
C LYS A 310 -3.99 8.33 13.41
N SER A 311 -3.92 7.49 14.44
CA SER A 311 -2.66 6.97 14.98
C SER A 311 -2.35 5.57 14.47
N GLY A 312 -1.15 5.36 13.98
CA GLY A 312 -0.66 4.08 13.45
C GLY A 312 -1.33 3.70 12.12
N THR A 313 -1.13 2.46 11.69
CA THR A 313 -1.82 1.92 10.51
C THR A 313 -3.32 1.82 10.82
N TYR A 314 -4.09 2.71 10.22
CA TYR A 314 -5.55 2.76 10.33
C TYR A 314 -6.17 2.27 9.02
N ALA A 315 -7.04 1.27 9.09
CA ALA A 315 -7.83 0.85 7.94
C ALA A 315 -9.01 1.80 7.77
N ILE A 316 -9.04 2.51 6.65
CA ILE A 316 -10.11 3.47 6.34
C ILE A 316 -11.43 2.73 6.12
N THR A 317 -12.50 3.26 6.71
CA THR A 317 -13.83 2.66 6.57
C THR A 317 -14.67 3.37 5.51
N ARG A 318 -15.69 2.67 5.02
CA ARG A 318 -16.71 3.26 4.15
C ARG A 318 -17.40 4.47 4.81
N GLU A 319 -17.69 4.39 6.10
CA GLU A 319 -18.31 5.47 6.86
C GLU A 319 -17.41 6.71 6.93
N ASP A 320 -16.11 6.53 7.18
CA ASP A 320 -15.13 7.62 7.15
C ASP A 320 -15.18 8.36 5.79
N MET A 321 -15.18 7.59 4.68
CA MET A 321 -15.22 8.16 3.33
C MET A 321 -16.51 8.91 3.06
N LEU A 322 -17.66 8.33 3.41
CA LEU A 322 -18.96 8.98 3.19
C LEU A 322 -19.11 10.25 4.00
N ASN A 323 -18.64 10.27 5.24
CA ASN A 323 -18.66 11.46 6.10
C ASN A 323 -17.78 12.59 5.54
N GLU A 324 -16.58 12.28 5.06
CA GLU A 324 -15.66 13.30 4.52
C GLU A 324 -16.09 13.82 3.14
N LEU A 325 -16.68 12.97 2.29
CA LEU A 325 -17.19 13.35 0.96
C LEU A 325 -18.52 14.11 1.04
N ALA A 326 -19.17 14.08 2.20
CA ALA A 326 -20.45 14.77 2.45
C ALA A 326 -20.26 16.23 2.86
N GLY A 327 -19.10 16.63 3.37
CA GLY A 327 -18.73 18.00 3.77
C GLY A 327 -17.99 18.74 2.68
#